data_2abf2792ade4da997efa8b0c9576a118
#
_entry.id   2abf2792ade4da997efa8b0c9576a118
#
_cell.length_a   1.000
_cell.length_b   1.000
_cell.length_c   1.000
_cell.angle_alpha   90.00
_cell.angle_beta   90.00
_cell.angle_gamma   90.00
#
_symmetry.space_group_name_H-M   'P 1'
#
loop_
_entity.id
_entity.type
_entity.pdbx_description
1 polymer ?
#
loop_
_entity_poly.entity_id
_entity_poly.type
_entity_poly.pdbx_seq_one_letter_code
_entity_poly.pdbx_strand_id
1 'polypeptide(L)'
;MKLKIYLSLLLFSFLSGMLSQGAEHPKREFRGAWIHTVGQSRYMEMNRDAMQDYFDQMLDSLQHIGINAVIFQVRPTADAFYRSELEPWSKYLTGKQGVAPEPLWDPLQYIIEQCHARNMELHAWLNPYRVGTNADEPLAASHIYHKHPEWFVRYGRQLYFDPGLPECRRFIGRVVDDIVSRYDVDAIHMDDYFYPYPIAGSEFPDENSYARYGNGMDRGDWRRENVNALIKELHEIIKSRKPWVRFGISPFGIYRNQKSDPDGSATNGLQNYDQLYADVLLWTRNGWVDYMLPQLYWEIGHQAACVETLIYWWNNHANGRHLYIGQDVARTMNATDVNPIYTQLNHKMQLSRYLDHVGGNCFWPGYSLLENYKGIADDLKGYYHAVPALIPAYTFIDSKAPDEVKGLKAKWTPEGYELQWKRKKTDDEMQKQIYFCVYRFAPSEDICLCDASHLVAITRDTKFLLPYKHGTRQYVYVVTAVDRMHNESKGKIKKVKL
;
A
#
# COMPACT_ATOMS: atom_id res chain seq x y z
N MET A 1 -42.94 17.33 -21.89
CA MET A 1 -42.58 16.26 -20.97
C MET A 1 -41.88 15.07 -21.66
N LYS A 2 -42.33 14.60 -22.82
CA LYS A 2 -41.71 13.46 -23.55
C LYS A 2 -40.29 13.75 -24.08
N LEU A 3 -39.95 14.97 -24.49
CA LEU A 3 -38.63 15.33 -25.02
C LEU A 3 -37.51 15.33 -23.93
N LYS A 4 -37.81 15.69 -22.68
CA LYS A 4 -36.85 15.65 -21.59
C LYS A 4 -36.52 14.24 -21.13
N ILE A 5 -37.42 13.27 -21.28
CA ILE A 5 -37.23 11.87 -20.96
C ILE A 5 -36.27 11.22 -21.98
N TYR A 6 -36.38 11.56 -23.27
CA TYR A 6 -35.49 11.06 -24.30
C TYR A 6 -34.06 11.62 -24.17
N LEU A 7 -33.91 12.88 -23.75
CA LEU A 7 -32.58 13.47 -23.49
C LEU A 7 -31.89 12.82 -22.30
N SER A 8 -32.65 12.53 -21.23
CA SER A 8 -32.11 11.82 -20.05
C SER A 8 -31.72 10.39 -20.38
N LEU A 9 -32.50 9.67 -21.18
CA LEU A 9 -32.18 8.32 -21.61
C LEU A 9 -30.99 8.27 -22.58
N LEU A 10 -30.82 9.26 -23.46
CA LEU A 10 -29.65 9.38 -24.34
C LEU A 10 -28.38 9.76 -23.53
N LEU A 11 -28.47 10.64 -22.54
CA LEU A 11 -27.34 10.91 -21.65
C LEU A 11 -26.96 9.67 -20.82
N PHE A 12 -27.94 8.90 -20.34
CA PHE A 12 -27.69 7.68 -19.57
C PHE A 12 -27.10 6.56 -20.44
N SER A 13 -27.51 6.44 -21.70
CA SER A 13 -26.92 5.47 -22.63
C SER A 13 -25.52 5.89 -23.11
N PHE A 14 -25.22 7.20 -23.17
CA PHE A 14 -23.87 7.70 -23.45
C PHE A 14 -22.93 7.52 -22.23
N LEU A 15 -23.42 7.72 -21.01
CA LEU A 15 -22.66 7.45 -19.79
C LEU A 15 -22.41 5.94 -19.61
N SER A 16 -23.40 5.09 -19.88
CA SER A 16 -23.19 3.63 -19.82
C SER A 16 -22.25 3.11 -20.92
N GLY A 17 -22.20 3.79 -22.08
CA GLY A 17 -21.22 3.49 -23.13
C GLY A 17 -19.80 3.97 -22.79
N MET A 18 -19.64 5.05 -22.04
CA MET A 18 -18.35 5.53 -21.55
C MET A 18 -17.82 4.72 -20.35
N LEU A 19 -18.69 4.20 -19.49
CA LEU A 19 -18.30 3.28 -18.41
C LEU A 19 -17.79 1.93 -18.91
N SER A 20 -18.07 1.55 -20.16
CA SER A 20 -17.54 0.34 -20.79
C SER A 20 -16.15 0.50 -21.41
N GLN A 21 -15.57 1.71 -21.42
CA GLN A 21 -14.27 2.00 -22.02
C GLN A 21 -13.16 2.38 -21.01
N GLY A 22 -13.40 2.33 -19.72
CA GLY A 22 -12.31 2.27 -18.73
C GLY A 22 -11.51 1.00 -19.00
N ALA A 23 -10.17 1.11 -19.14
CA ALA A 23 -9.34 -0.01 -19.55
C ALA A 23 -9.71 -1.25 -18.72
N GLU A 24 -10.31 -2.25 -19.36
CA GLU A 24 -10.76 -3.49 -18.72
C GLU A 24 -9.61 -4.10 -17.89
N HIS A 25 -8.37 -3.89 -18.37
CA HIS A 25 -7.13 -4.27 -17.71
C HIS A 25 -6.10 -3.13 -17.82
N PRO A 26 -5.95 -2.28 -16.76
CA PRO A 26 -4.96 -1.23 -16.81
C PRO A 26 -3.54 -1.81 -16.77
N LYS A 27 -2.64 -1.26 -17.59
CA LYS A 27 -1.21 -1.64 -17.57
C LYS A 27 -0.56 -1.33 -16.22
N ARG A 28 -1.04 -0.30 -15.52
CA ARG A 28 -0.53 0.13 -14.22
C ARG A 28 -1.66 0.21 -13.22
N GLU A 29 -1.53 -0.54 -12.14
CA GLU A 29 -2.50 -0.60 -11.06
C GLU A 29 -1.83 -1.07 -9.79
N PHE A 30 -1.93 -0.30 -8.71
CA PHE A 30 -1.56 -0.77 -7.39
C PHE A 30 -2.59 -1.78 -6.90
N ARG A 31 -2.14 -2.97 -6.55
CA ARG A 31 -2.95 -4.09 -6.08
C ARG A 31 -2.41 -4.53 -4.73
N GLY A 32 -2.87 -3.88 -3.68
CA GLY A 32 -2.33 -4.04 -2.34
C GLY A 32 -3.14 -4.97 -1.45
N ALA A 33 -2.48 -5.55 -0.45
CA ALA A 33 -3.11 -6.26 0.65
C ALA A 33 -2.46 -5.86 1.98
N TRP A 34 -3.27 -5.50 3.01
CA TRP A 34 -2.78 -5.25 4.36
C TRP A 34 -2.73 -6.53 5.18
N ILE A 35 -1.57 -6.83 5.72
CA ILE A 35 -1.33 -7.95 6.62
C ILE A 35 -0.94 -7.40 8.00
N HIS A 36 -1.90 -7.39 8.92
CA HIS A 36 -1.67 -6.92 10.29
C HIS A 36 -1.12 -8.03 11.18
N THR A 37 -0.34 -7.63 12.17
CA THR A 37 0.21 -8.55 13.19
C THR A 37 -0.42 -8.31 14.56
N VAL A 38 -0.88 -7.09 14.84
CA VAL A 38 -1.57 -6.76 16.09
C VAL A 38 -2.81 -7.64 16.28
N GLY A 39 -2.94 -8.26 17.44
CA GLY A 39 -4.07 -9.12 17.77
C GLY A 39 -4.05 -10.49 17.08
N GLN A 40 -3.01 -10.82 16.30
CA GLN A 40 -2.89 -12.12 15.65
C GLN A 40 -2.19 -13.13 16.54
N SER A 41 -2.93 -14.13 17.04
CA SER A 41 -2.35 -15.23 17.82
C SER A 41 -1.63 -16.28 16.95
N ARG A 42 -1.97 -16.35 15.66
CA ARG A 42 -1.46 -17.39 14.75
C ARG A 42 0.08 -17.49 14.71
N TYR A 43 0.78 -16.36 14.76
CA TYR A 43 2.24 -16.33 14.72
C TYR A 43 2.89 -16.84 16.01
N MET A 44 2.22 -16.61 17.17
CA MET A 44 2.75 -16.92 18.49
C MET A 44 2.98 -18.44 18.72
N GLU A 45 2.28 -19.27 17.95
CA GLU A 45 2.34 -20.73 18.04
C GLU A 45 3.27 -21.36 17.00
N MET A 46 3.83 -20.56 16.09
CA MET A 46 4.70 -21.02 15.00
C MET A 46 6.17 -20.95 15.42
N ASN A 47 6.90 -22.05 15.20
CA ASN A 47 8.35 -21.97 15.15
C ASN A 47 8.81 -21.31 13.84
N ARG A 48 10.13 -21.09 13.69
CA ARG A 48 10.69 -20.43 12.50
C ARG A 48 10.23 -21.09 11.19
N ASP A 49 10.38 -22.41 11.09
CA ASP A 49 10.14 -23.13 9.83
C ASP A 49 8.64 -23.08 9.46
N ALA A 50 7.76 -23.31 10.42
CA ALA A 50 6.31 -23.17 10.22
C ALA A 50 5.89 -21.75 9.83
N MET A 51 6.56 -20.72 10.38
CA MET A 51 6.26 -19.33 10.03
C MET A 51 6.77 -18.97 8.63
N GLN A 52 7.92 -19.47 8.23
CA GLN A 52 8.44 -19.33 6.87
C GLN A 52 7.51 -20.01 5.86
N ASP A 53 7.11 -21.25 6.11
CA ASP A 53 6.13 -21.97 5.28
C ASP A 53 4.80 -21.21 5.18
N TYR A 54 4.32 -20.65 6.29
CA TYR A 54 3.11 -19.85 6.30
C TYR A 54 3.25 -18.57 5.46
N PHE A 55 4.37 -17.85 5.58
CA PHE A 55 4.64 -16.67 4.76
C PHE A 55 4.72 -17.02 3.27
N ASP A 56 5.38 -18.12 2.92
CA ASP A 56 5.46 -18.56 1.54
C ASP A 56 4.09 -18.90 0.96
N GLN A 57 3.27 -19.67 1.67
CA GLN A 57 1.90 -19.99 1.24
C GLN A 57 1.01 -18.75 1.12
N MET A 58 1.12 -17.83 2.07
CA MET A 58 0.40 -16.55 2.05
C MET A 58 0.79 -15.72 0.81
N LEU A 59 2.08 -15.57 0.57
CA LEU A 59 2.58 -14.78 -0.55
C LEU A 59 2.30 -15.44 -1.91
N ASP A 60 2.37 -16.78 -2.00
CA ASP A 60 1.98 -17.53 -3.20
C ASP A 60 0.49 -17.32 -3.52
N SER A 61 -0.35 -17.35 -2.50
CA SER A 61 -1.80 -17.08 -2.65
C SER A 61 -2.06 -15.66 -3.11
N LEU A 62 -1.41 -14.67 -2.51
CA LEU A 62 -1.54 -13.26 -2.91
C LEU A 62 -1.03 -13.03 -4.34
N GLN A 63 0.11 -13.60 -4.71
CA GLN A 63 0.63 -13.55 -6.08
C GLN A 63 -0.36 -14.18 -7.08
N HIS A 64 -0.95 -15.31 -6.72
CA HIS A 64 -1.94 -16.01 -7.54
C HIS A 64 -3.20 -15.17 -7.82
N ILE A 65 -3.61 -14.35 -6.86
CA ILE A 65 -4.72 -13.39 -6.99
C ILE A 65 -4.30 -12.16 -7.81
N GLY A 66 -3.01 -11.98 -8.09
CA GLY A 66 -2.47 -10.83 -8.83
C GLY A 66 -2.17 -9.61 -7.95
N ILE A 67 -2.01 -9.78 -6.63
CA ILE A 67 -1.51 -8.74 -5.72
C ILE A 67 -0.04 -8.44 -6.07
N ASN A 68 0.34 -7.16 -6.08
CA ASN A 68 1.69 -6.70 -6.41
C ASN A 68 2.36 -5.88 -5.29
N ALA A 69 1.65 -5.65 -4.17
CA ALA A 69 2.21 -4.99 -2.99
C ALA A 69 1.60 -5.56 -1.70
N VAL A 70 2.45 -5.86 -0.72
CA VAL A 70 2.07 -6.31 0.62
C VAL A 70 2.42 -5.22 1.63
N ILE A 71 1.43 -4.73 2.34
CA ILE A 71 1.60 -3.78 3.45
C ILE A 71 1.59 -4.59 4.74
N PHE A 72 2.80 -4.91 5.24
CA PHE A 72 2.99 -5.81 6.38
C PHE A 72 3.28 -5.03 7.65
N GLN A 73 2.52 -5.28 8.72
CA GLN A 73 2.67 -4.58 10.00
C GLN A 73 3.89 -5.09 10.77
N VAL A 74 4.96 -4.30 10.76
CA VAL A 74 6.25 -4.64 11.39
C VAL A 74 6.41 -4.04 12.79
N ARG A 75 5.62 -3.00 13.13
CA ARG A 75 5.64 -2.32 14.43
C ARG A 75 4.21 -2.08 14.92
N PRO A 76 3.60 -3.07 15.58
CA PRO A 76 2.19 -2.98 16.01
C PRO A 76 1.97 -2.15 17.28
N THR A 77 2.85 -2.28 18.31
CA THR A 77 2.66 -1.71 19.65
C THR A 77 3.99 -1.28 20.30
N ALA A 78 4.74 -0.40 19.65
CA ALA A 78 6.08 0.04 20.09
C ALA A 78 7.01 -1.14 20.40
N ASP A 79 6.88 -2.17 19.61
CA ASP A 79 7.66 -3.39 19.61
C ASP A 79 7.87 -3.87 18.16
N ALA A 80 8.87 -4.69 17.93
CA ALA A 80 9.35 -5.00 16.60
C ALA A 80 9.05 -6.45 16.18
N PHE A 81 8.50 -6.61 14.98
CA PHE A 81 8.38 -7.90 14.28
C PHE A 81 9.64 -8.21 13.45
N TYR A 82 10.77 -7.64 13.88
CA TYR A 82 12.09 -7.74 13.25
C TYR A 82 13.17 -7.53 14.32
N ARG A 83 14.41 -7.86 13.98
CA ARG A 83 15.54 -7.64 14.90
C ARG A 83 15.80 -6.13 15.08
N SER A 84 15.50 -5.56 16.25
CA SER A 84 15.70 -4.16 16.58
C SER A 84 16.59 -4.02 17.83
N GLU A 85 17.46 -3.01 17.81
CA GLU A 85 18.23 -2.58 18.99
C GLU A 85 17.51 -1.45 19.76
N LEU A 86 16.40 -0.91 19.21
CA LEU A 86 15.65 0.21 19.78
C LEU A 86 14.41 -0.21 20.54
N GLU A 87 13.76 -1.28 20.06
CA GLU A 87 12.48 -1.76 20.59
C GLU A 87 12.53 -3.26 20.85
N PRO A 88 11.77 -3.77 21.85
CA PRO A 88 11.73 -5.20 22.15
C PRO A 88 11.07 -5.98 21.01
N TRP A 89 11.34 -7.28 20.94
CA TRP A 89 10.58 -8.19 20.09
C TRP A 89 9.09 -8.14 20.41
N SER A 90 8.27 -8.14 19.38
CA SER A 90 6.82 -8.08 19.54
C SER A 90 6.26 -9.33 20.20
N LYS A 91 5.31 -9.12 21.13
CA LYS A 91 4.55 -10.23 21.70
C LYS A 91 3.75 -11.04 20.68
N TYR A 92 3.33 -10.39 19.60
CA TYR A 92 2.59 -11.04 18.52
C TYR A 92 3.43 -11.96 17.65
N LEU A 93 4.76 -11.93 17.82
CA LEU A 93 5.67 -12.86 17.18
C LEU A 93 5.89 -14.14 18.00
N THR A 94 6.10 -13.99 19.31
CA THR A 94 6.55 -15.08 20.19
C THR A 94 5.65 -15.33 21.41
N GLY A 95 4.52 -14.64 21.50
CA GLY A 95 3.60 -14.71 22.63
C GLY A 95 3.99 -13.86 23.84
N LYS A 96 5.25 -13.36 23.91
CA LYS A 96 5.73 -12.53 25.01
C LYS A 96 6.66 -11.44 24.50
N GLN A 97 6.34 -10.16 24.84
CA GLN A 97 7.16 -9.03 24.43
C GLN A 97 8.59 -9.14 24.99
N GLY A 98 9.57 -8.86 24.15
CA GLY A 98 11.01 -8.91 24.48
C GLY A 98 11.67 -10.28 24.37
N VAL A 99 10.91 -11.31 24.08
CA VAL A 99 11.44 -12.66 23.80
C VAL A 99 11.73 -12.81 22.33
N ALA A 100 12.98 -13.11 21.99
CA ALA A 100 13.37 -13.38 20.59
C ALA A 100 12.81 -14.71 20.10
N PRO A 101 12.59 -14.85 18.77
CA PRO A 101 12.24 -16.15 18.20
C PRO A 101 13.39 -17.14 18.33
N GLU A 102 13.08 -18.43 18.58
CA GLU A 102 14.04 -19.53 18.71
C GLU A 102 13.80 -20.59 17.61
N PRO A 103 14.78 -20.90 16.76
CA PRO A 103 16.08 -20.25 16.65
C PRO A 103 15.99 -18.79 16.19
N LEU A 104 16.99 -17.97 16.55
CA LEU A 104 17.01 -16.56 16.19
C LEU A 104 17.04 -16.39 14.65
N TRP A 105 16.11 -15.59 14.14
CA TRP A 105 16.01 -15.19 12.73
C TRP A 105 15.33 -13.83 12.61
N ASP A 106 15.33 -13.26 11.41
CA ASP A 106 14.71 -11.95 11.15
C ASP A 106 13.49 -12.09 10.22
N PRO A 107 12.25 -12.03 10.76
CA PRO A 107 11.03 -12.15 9.94
C PRO A 107 10.90 -11.09 8.86
N LEU A 108 11.31 -9.84 9.14
CA LEU A 108 11.20 -8.76 8.15
C LEU A 108 12.12 -8.99 6.97
N GLN A 109 13.38 -9.37 7.22
CA GLN A 109 14.31 -9.69 6.14
C GLN A 109 13.77 -10.81 5.25
N TYR A 110 13.25 -11.87 5.88
CA TYR A 110 12.69 -13.02 5.16
C TYR A 110 11.50 -12.61 4.28
N ILE A 111 10.51 -11.92 4.84
CA ILE A 111 9.29 -11.57 4.08
C ILE A 111 9.58 -10.58 2.93
N ILE A 112 10.57 -9.68 3.09
CA ILE A 112 11.05 -8.81 2.01
C ILE A 112 11.59 -9.65 0.86
N GLU A 113 12.51 -10.59 1.14
CA GLU A 113 13.10 -11.46 0.15
C GLU A 113 12.05 -12.29 -0.58
N GLN A 114 11.07 -12.83 0.15
CA GLN A 114 9.98 -13.63 -0.41
C GLN A 114 8.98 -12.80 -1.23
N CYS A 115 8.68 -11.56 -0.83
CA CYS A 115 7.90 -10.62 -1.66
C CYS A 115 8.64 -10.33 -2.97
N HIS A 116 9.92 -9.98 -2.87
CA HIS A 116 10.74 -9.66 -4.03
C HIS A 116 10.91 -10.84 -5.00
N ALA A 117 11.06 -12.06 -4.49
CA ALA A 117 11.11 -13.28 -5.31
C ALA A 117 9.82 -13.51 -6.11
N ARG A 118 8.69 -13.00 -5.60
CA ARG A 118 7.36 -13.08 -6.23
C ARG A 118 6.97 -11.82 -7.02
N ASN A 119 7.91 -10.90 -7.23
CA ASN A 119 7.70 -9.62 -7.92
C ASN A 119 6.70 -8.70 -7.22
N MET A 120 6.54 -8.84 -5.92
CA MET A 120 5.72 -7.98 -5.07
C MET A 120 6.59 -7.00 -4.30
N GLU A 121 6.07 -5.81 -4.02
CA GLU A 121 6.67 -4.87 -3.09
C GLU A 121 6.32 -5.22 -1.64
N LEU A 122 7.23 -4.88 -0.71
CA LEU A 122 6.93 -4.87 0.72
C LEU A 122 6.94 -3.44 1.25
N HIS A 123 5.79 -3.02 1.78
CA HIS A 123 5.64 -1.77 2.51
C HIS A 123 5.65 -2.08 4.01
N ALA A 124 6.65 -1.57 4.72
CA ALA A 124 6.76 -1.78 6.17
C ALA A 124 5.76 -0.86 6.90
N TRP A 125 4.73 -1.45 7.51
CA TRP A 125 3.69 -0.72 8.21
C TRP A 125 4.02 -0.58 9.69
N LEU A 126 4.07 0.68 10.15
CA LEU A 126 4.29 1.06 11.53
C LEU A 126 3.08 1.83 12.07
N ASN A 127 2.65 1.52 13.30
CA ASN A 127 1.84 2.46 14.07
C ASN A 127 2.78 3.36 14.88
N PRO A 128 2.74 4.69 14.73
CA PRO A 128 3.75 5.55 15.34
C PRO A 128 3.64 5.66 16.87
N TYR A 129 2.43 5.79 17.42
CA TYR A 129 2.25 6.20 18.81
C TYR A 129 1.64 5.15 19.75
N ARG A 130 0.98 4.12 19.24
CA ARG A 130 0.40 3.07 20.09
C ARG A 130 1.50 2.20 20.72
N VAL A 131 1.45 2.07 22.05
CA VAL A 131 2.40 1.30 22.84
C VAL A 131 1.79 -0.02 23.33
N GLY A 132 0.51 0.00 23.68
CA GLY A 132 -0.20 -1.19 24.13
C GLY A 132 -1.70 -1.08 23.90
N THR A 133 -2.32 -2.20 23.58
CA THR A 133 -3.79 -2.32 23.48
C THR A 133 -4.44 -2.45 24.86
N ASN A 134 -3.65 -2.76 25.88
CA ASN A 134 -4.01 -2.78 27.30
C ASN A 134 -2.87 -2.15 28.12
N ALA A 135 -3.14 -1.02 28.75
CA ALA A 135 -2.15 -0.26 29.54
C ALA A 135 -1.76 -0.95 30.87
N ASP A 136 -2.53 -1.96 31.29
CA ASP A 136 -2.24 -2.74 32.52
C ASP A 136 -1.34 -3.96 32.20
N GLU A 137 -1.08 -4.23 30.93
CA GLU A 137 -0.18 -5.31 30.52
C GLU A 137 1.28 -4.90 30.74
N PRO A 138 2.08 -5.73 31.43
CA PRO A 138 3.47 -5.40 31.71
C PRO A 138 4.30 -5.34 30.42
N LEU A 139 5.09 -4.29 30.26
CA LEU A 139 6.03 -4.12 29.15
C LEU A 139 7.35 -4.85 29.45
N ALA A 140 8.02 -5.30 28.39
CA ALA A 140 9.33 -5.94 28.51
C ALA A 140 10.35 -5.02 29.20
N ALA A 141 11.26 -5.58 30.00
CA ALA A 141 12.26 -4.81 30.74
C ALA A 141 13.17 -3.93 29.86
N SER A 142 13.34 -4.33 28.58
CA SER A 142 14.08 -3.56 27.56
C SER A 142 13.25 -2.43 26.92
N HIS A 143 11.93 -2.35 27.18
CA HIS A 143 11.09 -1.33 26.59
C HIS A 143 11.48 0.07 27.05
N ILE A 144 11.49 1.04 26.13
CA ILE A 144 11.89 2.44 26.41
C ILE A 144 11.07 3.09 27.52
N TYR A 145 9.87 2.60 27.79
CA TYR A 145 9.01 3.03 28.91
C TYR A 145 9.73 3.04 30.25
N HIS A 146 10.59 2.04 30.56
CA HIS A 146 11.28 1.95 31.82
C HIS A 146 12.40 3.00 32.00
N LYS A 147 12.85 3.59 30.89
CA LYS A 147 13.84 4.69 30.90
C LYS A 147 13.18 6.06 30.88
N HIS A 148 12.02 6.17 30.23
CA HIS A 148 11.32 7.42 29.98
C HIS A 148 9.82 7.26 30.20
N PRO A 149 9.34 6.94 31.41
CA PRO A 149 7.91 6.79 31.68
C PRO A 149 7.11 8.08 31.41
N GLU A 150 7.76 9.25 31.51
CA GLU A 150 7.18 10.56 31.22
C GLU A 150 6.84 10.79 29.74
N TRP A 151 7.27 9.92 28.84
CA TRP A 151 6.93 9.98 27.42
C TRP A 151 5.56 9.38 27.10
N PHE A 152 4.91 8.75 28.07
CA PHE A 152 3.75 7.92 27.82
C PHE A 152 2.52 8.44 28.55
N VAL A 153 1.38 8.29 27.87
CA VAL A 153 0.07 8.66 28.40
C VAL A 153 -0.90 7.50 28.26
N ARG A 154 -1.75 7.35 29.27
CA ARG A 154 -2.86 6.39 29.24
C ARG A 154 -4.11 7.10 28.74
N TYR A 155 -4.72 6.55 27.69
CA TYR A 155 -6.00 7.02 27.18
C TYR A 155 -6.97 5.85 27.02
N GLY A 156 -8.05 5.90 27.81
CA GLY A 156 -8.93 4.76 27.97
C GLY A 156 -8.17 3.53 28.52
N ARG A 157 -8.24 2.43 27.79
CA ARG A 157 -7.57 1.17 28.12
C ARG A 157 -6.17 1.04 27.51
N GLN A 158 -5.74 1.96 26.69
CA GLN A 158 -4.53 1.85 25.89
C GLN A 158 -3.43 2.76 26.40
N LEU A 159 -2.20 2.42 26.09
CA LEU A 159 -1.00 3.21 26.34
C LEU A 159 -0.45 3.78 25.03
N TYR A 160 -0.06 5.05 25.04
CA TYR A 160 0.45 5.77 23.89
C TYR A 160 1.72 6.53 24.23
N PHE A 161 2.61 6.75 23.27
CA PHE A 161 3.51 7.89 23.33
C PHE A 161 2.71 9.17 23.30
N ASP A 162 3.17 10.21 24.01
CA ASP A 162 2.60 11.55 23.89
C ASP A 162 3.10 12.21 22.59
N PRO A 163 2.21 12.45 21.59
CA PRO A 163 2.60 13.08 20.33
C PRO A 163 3.11 14.52 20.49
N GLY A 164 2.75 15.17 21.62
CA GLY A 164 3.17 16.52 21.96
C GLY A 164 4.62 16.65 22.39
N LEU A 165 5.31 15.52 22.62
CA LEU A 165 6.71 15.50 23.06
C LEU A 165 7.66 15.35 21.87
N PRO A 166 8.56 16.33 21.62
CA PRO A 166 9.58 16.21 20.57
C PRO A 166 10.50 15.00 20.73
N GLU A 167 10.70 14.52 21.98
CA GLU A 167 11.46 13.32 22.31
C GLU A 167 10.85 12.06 21.69
N CYS A 168 9.52 11.91 21.79
CA CYS A 168 8.77 10.79 21.20
C CYS A 168 8.91 10.81 19.68
N ARG A 169 8.75 11.98 19.04
CA ARG A 169 8.91 12.15 17.61
C ARG A 169 10.32 11.76 17.15
N ARG A 170 11.37 12.23 17.83
CA ARG A 170 12.76 11.83 17.54
C ARG A 170 13.01 10.33 17.73
N PHE A 171 12.38 9.71 18.72
CA PHE A 171 12.49 8.26 18.92
C PHE A 171 11.87 7.48 17.76
N ILE A 172 10.67 7.84 17.32
CA ILE A 172 10.00 7.25 16.15
C ILE A 172 10.85 7.46 14.88
N GLY A 173 11.44 8.67 14.73
CA GLY A 173 12.37 8.96 13.64
C GLY A 173 13.56 8.00 13.60
N ARG A 174 14.15 7.67 14.76
CA ARG A 174 15.24 6.67 14.85
C ARG A 174 14.78 5.26 14.47
N VAL A 175 13.56 4.88 14.84
CA VAL A 175 13.01 3.57 14.47
C VAL A 175 12.84 3.47 12.94
N VAL A 176 12.31 4.50 12.30
CA VAL A 176 12.18 4.55 10.83
C VAL A 176 13.55 4.59 10.15
N ASP A 177 14.51 5.36 10.69
CA ASP A 177 15.88 5.41 10.20
C ASP A 177 16.56 4.02 10.23
N ASP A 178 16.38 3.28 11.33
CA ASP A 178 16.90 1.92 11.50
C ASP A 178 16.33 0.97 10.44
N ILE A 179 15.01 0.98 10.22
CA ILE A 179 14.36 0.13 9.22
C ILE A 179 14.85 0.47 7.82
N VAL A 180 14.79 1.74 7.42
CA VAL A 180 15.17 2.17 6.06
C VAL A 180 16.63 1.92 5.78
N SER A 181 17.51 2.12 6.77
CA SER A 181 18.95 1.90 6.61
C SER A 181 19.31 0.43 6.39
N ARG A 182 18.68 -0.47 7.14
CA ARG A 182 19.05 -1.90 7.18
C ARG A 182 18.32 -2.79 6.20
N TYR A 183 17.07 -2.48 5.89
CA TYR A 183 16.22 -3.35 5.08
C TYR A 183 15.97 -2.77 3.68
N ASP A 184 15.77 -3.64 2.70
CA ASP A 184 15.40 -3.26 1.32
C ASP A 184 13.87 -3.16 1.18
N VAL A 185 13.23 -2.40 2.10
CA VAL A 185 11.80 -2.11 2.01
C VAL A 185 11.51 -1.19 0.82
N ASP A 186 10.37 -1.38 0.18
CA ASP A 186 9.93 -0.56 -0.95
C ASP A 186 9.23 0.71 -0.48
N ALA A 187 8.60 0.67 0.70
CA ALA A 187 7.97 1.82 1.34
C ALA A 187 7.92 1.69 2.87
N ILE A 188 7.83 2.85 3.53
CA ILE A 188 7.32 2.98 4.89
C ILE A 188 5.86 3.36 4.80
N HIS A 189 5.01 2.71 5.58
CA HIS A 189 3.57 2.95 5.62
C HIS A 189 3.10 3.19 7.05
N MET A 190 2.22 4.18 7.25
CA MET A 190 1.54 4.41 8.52
C MET A 190 0.03 4.42 8.34
N ASP A 191 -0.68 3.99 9.37
CA ASP A 191 -2.14 4.04 9.45
C ASP A 191 -2.64 5.43 9.90
N ASP A 192 -3.88 5.50 10.36
CA ASP A 192 -4.56 6.72 10.78
C ASP A 192 -4.45 7.02 12.29
N TYR A 193 -3.73 6.18 13.05
CA TYR A 193 -3.64 6.31 14.51
C TYR A 193 -2.46 7.22 14.92
N PHE A 194 -2.52 8.50 14.58
CA PHE A 194 -1.63 9.53 15.12
C PHE A 194 -2.09 9.90 16.53
N TYR A 195 -3.05 10.82 16.69
CA TYR A 195 -3.83 10.85 17.93
C TYR A 195 -4.88 9.73 17.87
N PRO A 196 -5.22 9.08 18.99
CA PRO A 196 -6.21 8.02 18.99
C PRO A 196 -7.62 8.55 18.69
N TYR A 197 -8.50 7.64 18.30
CA TYR A 197 -9.91 7.97 18.14
C TYR A 197 -10.48 8.53 19.45
N PRO A 198 -11.30 9.59 19.38
CA PRO A 198 -11.82 10.25 20.56
C PRO A 198 -12.72 9.30 21.36
N ILE A 199 -12.57 9.33 22.68
CA ILE A 199 -13.42 8.64 23.63
C ILE A 199 -14.41 9.67 24.17
N ALA A 200 -15.73 9.40 24.05
CA ALA A 200 -16.77 10.31 24.51
C ALA A 200 -16.56 10.68 25.98
N GLY A 201 -16.53 11.99 26.26
CA GLY A 201 -16.34 12.53 27.61
C GLY A 201 -14.92 12.41 28.18
N SER A 202 -13.92 12.05 27.35
CA SER A 202 -12.52 11.93 27.78
C SER A 202 -11.62 12.68 26.78
N GLU A 203 -10.90 13.68 27.26
CA GLU A 203 -9.85 14.34 26.49
C GLU A 203 -8.58 13.48 26.49
N PHE A 204 -7.79 13.60 25.41
CA PHE A 204 -6.45 12.99 25.39
C PHE A 204 -5.54 13.74 26.39
N PRO A 205 -4.82 13.02 27.28
CA PRO A 205 -4.16 13.63 28.44
C PRO A 205 -2.77 14.20 28.09
N ASP A 206 -2.72 15.21 27.21
CA ASP A 206 -1.53 15.92 26.79
C ASP A 206 -1.39 17.34 27.40
N GLU A 207 -2.04 17.59 28.56
CA GLU A 207 -2.02 18.89 29.24
C GLU A 207 -0.60 19.35 29.55
N ASN A 208 0.25 18.45 30.03
CA ASN A 208 1.62 18.76 30.44
C ASN A 208 2.51 19.13 29.25
N SER A 209 2.41 18.39 28.16
CA SER A 209 3.14 18.69 26.93
C SER A 209 2.62 19.95 26.25
N TYR A 210 1.29 20.17 26.25
CA TYR A 210 0.70 21.39 25.74
C TYR A 210 1.12 22.63 26.56
N ALA A 211 1.10 22.55 27.90
CA ALA A 211 1.57 23.65 28.74
C ALA A 211 3.04 23.99 28.47
N ARG A 212 3.86 23.00 28.13
CA ARG A 212 5.29 23.18 27.88
C ARG A 212 5.60 23.65 26.44
N TYR A 213 4.87 23.16 25.44
CA TYR A 213 5.20 23.34 24.02
C TYR A 213 4.08 23.98 23.19
N GLY A 214 2.94 24.31 23.78
CA GLY A 214 1.80 24.91 23.07
C GLY A 214 2.02 26.30 22.53
N ASN A 215 2.95 27.07 23.14
CA ASN A 215 3.36 28.40 22.69
C ASN A 215 2.19 29.36 22.38
N GLY A 216 1.05 29.22 23.08
CA GLY A 216 -0.14 30.05 22.88
C GLY A 216 -1.00 29.67 21.67
N MET A 217 -0.70 28.59 20.96
CA MET A 217 -1.56 28.03 19.91
C MET A 217 -2.86 27.49 20.50
N ASP A 218 -3.92 27.45 19.70
CA ASP A 218 -5.07 26.60 19.98
C ASP A 218 -4.62 25.14 20.12
N ARG A 219 -5.25 24.39 21.04
CA ARG A 219 -4.82 23.01 21.35
C ARG A 219 -4.98 22.07 20.15
N GLY A 220 -6.03 22.24 19.34
CA GLY A 220 -6.23 21.45 18.14
C GLY A 220 -5.19 21.75 17.06
N ASP A 221 -4.85 23.03 16.88
CA ASP A 221 -3.79 23.44 15.95
C ASP A 221 -2.43 22.93 16.38
N TRP A 222 -2.11 23.01 17.67
CA TRP A 222 -0.88 22.46 18.23
C TRP A 222 -0.77 20.94 18.05
N ARG A 223 -1.85 20.20 18.26
CA ARG A 223 -1.89 18.76 18.01
C ARG A 223 -1.62 18.44 16.53
N ARG A 224 -2.23 19.19 15.60
CA ARG A 224 -1.98 19.04 14.16
C ARG A 224 -0.52 19.34 13.82
N GLU A 225 0.04 20.41 14.40
CA GLU A 225 1.44 20.77 14.16
C GLU A 225 2.40 19.68 14.65
N ASN A 226 2.13 19.02 15.77
CA ASN A 226 2.94 17.88 16.24
C ASN A 226 2.92 16.71 15.23
N VAL A 227 1.75 16.40 14.65
CA VAL A 227 1.66 15.34 13.63
C VAL A 227 2.31 15.79 12.33
N ASN A 228 2.09 17.04 11.90
CA ASN A 228 2.75 17.62 10.71
C ASN A 228 4.27 17.54 10.81
N ALA A 229 4.81 17.90 11.99
CA ALA A 229 6.25 17.84 12.24
C ALA A 229 6.78 16.39 12.17
N LEU A 230 6.03 15.40 12.72
CA LEU A 230 6.39 13.99 12.57
C LEU A 230 6.47 13.59 11.10
N ILE A 231 5.42 13.83 10.33
CA ILE A 231 5.36 13.43 8.92
C ILE A 231 6.49 14.07 8.11
N LYS A 232 6.75 15.35 8.32
CA LYS A 232 7.85 16.07 7.66
C LYS A 232 9.21 15.46 8.02
N GLU A 233 9.50 15.28 9.31
CA GLU A 233 10.77 14.71 9.78
C GLU A 233 10.98 13.29 9.25
N LEU A 234 9.93 12.45 9.22
CA LEU A 234 10.01 11.10 8.67
C LEU A 234 10.29 11.10 7.17
N HIS A 235 9.64 12.00 6.41
CA HIS A 235 9.95 12.20 5.00
C HIS A 235 11.42 12.53 4.79
N GLU A 236 11.95 13.50 5.53
CA GLU A 236 13.35 13.93 5.44
C GLU A 236 14.31 12.78 5.78
N ILE A 237 14.04 12.02 6.83
CA ILE A 237 14.82 10.83 7.21
C ILE A 237 14.82 9.78 6.08
N ILE A 238 13.65 9.38 5.61
CA ILE A 238 13.51 8.36 4.57
C ILE A 238 14.26 8.79 3.31
N LYS A 239 14.01 10.02 2.82
CA LYS A 239 14.59 10.49 1.57
C LYS A 239 16.09 10.73 1.66
N SER A 240 16.61 11.10 2.84
CA SER A 240 18.06 11.24 3.04
C SER A 240 18.80 9.90 3.06
N ARG A 241 18.14 8.80 3.48
CA ARG A 241 18.74 7.46 3.50
C ARG A 241 18.62 6.75 2.16
N LYS A 242 17.37 6.64 1.67
CA LYS A 242 17.06 5.95 0.41
C LYS A 242 15.95 6.72 -0.31
N PRO A 243 16.30 7.62 -1.25
CA PRO A 243 15.31 8.48 -1.92
C PRO A 243 14.24 7.68 -2.68
N TRP A 244 14.53 6.43 -3.04
CA TRP A 244 13.58 5.52 -3.69
C TRP A 244 12.58 4.85 -2.76
N VAL A 245 12.80 4.83 -1.44
CA VAL A 245 11.81 4.31 -0.49
C VAL A 245 10.64 5.29 -0.39
N ARG A 246 9.44 4.81 -0.70
CA ARG A 246 8.23 5.64 -0.65
C ARG A 246 7.75 5.80 0.78
N PHE A 247 7.08 6.90 1.04
CA PHE A 247 6.39 7.14 2.30
C PHE A 247 4.89 7.30 2.03
N GLY A 248 4.08 6.41 2.60
CA GLY A 248 2.64 6.38 2.41
C GLY A 248 1.87 6.39 3.72
N ILE A 249 0.67 6.97 3.65
CA ILE A 249 -0.26 7.03 4.79
C ILE A 249 -1.61 6.48 4.35
N SER A 250 -2.24 5.65 5.23
CA SER A 250 -3.64 5.27 5.09
C SER A 250 -4.50 6.02 6.13
N PRO A 251 -4.92 7.25 5.81
CA PRO A 251 -5.72 8.05 6.72
C PRO A 251 -7.14 7.49 6.83
N PHE A 252 -7.88 7.90 7.87
CA PHE A 252 -9.31 7.71 7.94
C PHE A 252 -9.99 8.26 6.68
N GLY A 253 -11.09 7.64 6.23
CA GLY A 253 -11.69 7.94 4.93
C GLY A 253 -12.23 9.36 4.74
N ILE A 254 -12.59 10.07 5.81
CA ILE A 254 -13.13 11.43 5.77
C ILE A 254 -12.08 12.44 6.24
N TYR A 255 -11.65 13.34 5.36
CA TYR A 255 -10.79 14.46 5.77
C TYR A 255 -11.55 15.44 6.66
N ARG A 256 -12.60 16.08 6.11
CA ARG A 256 -13.58 16.91 6.82
C ARG A 256 -14.95 16.72 6.20
N ASN A 257 -16.00 16.88 7.00
CA ASN A 257 -17.37 16.92 6.50
C ASN A 257 -17.65 18.32 5.91
N GLN A 258 -18.49 18.40 4.90
CA GLN A 258 -18.88 19.68 4.29
C GLN A 258 -19.52 20.67 5.29
N LYS A 259 -20.11 20.17 6.38
CA LYS A 259 -20.63 21.01 7.47
C LYS A 259 -19.53 21.71 8.27
N SER A 260 -18.33 21.11 8.33
CA SER A 260 -17.18 21.64 9.06
C SER A 260 -16.30 22.53 8.18
N ASP A 261 -16.27 22.23 6.87
CA ASP A 261 -15.46 22.93 5.87
C ASP A 261 -16.18 22.88 4.52
N PRO A 262 -16.38 24.01 3.82
CA PRO A 262 -17.01 24.01 2.48
C PRO A 262 -16.32 23.09 1.46
N ASP A 263 -14.99 22.90 1.57
CA ASP A 263 -14.21 21.99 0.72
C ASP A 263 -14.25 20.54 1.20
N GLY A 264 -14.94 20.26 2.31
CA GLY A 264 -15.11 18.92 2.86
C GLY A 264 -16.01 18.03 1.98
N SER A 265 -15.98 16.74 2.23
CA SER A 265 -16.87 15.79 1.56
C SER A 265 -18.31 15.88 2.07
N ALA A 266 -19.28 15.54 1.22
CA ALA A 266 -20.70 15.46 1.59
C ALA A 266 -20.95 14.21 2.48
N THR A 267 -20.36 14.22 3.67
CA THR A 267 -20.38 13.13 4.65
C THR A 267 -20.77 13.62 6.03
N ASN A 268 -20.99 12.68 6.95
CA ASN A 268 -21.30 12.96 8.36
C ASN A 268 -20.66 11.87 9.24
N GLY A 269 -19.38 12.04 9.56
CA GLY A 269 -18.62 11.07 10.35
C GLY A 269 -17.40 11.70 11.01
N LEU A 270 -16.60 10.88 11.67
CA LEU A 270 -15.31 11.26 12.26
C LEU A 270 -14.40 11.86 11.18
N GLN A 271 -13.60 12.85 11.53
CA GLN A 271 -12.80 13.64 10.61
C GLN A 271 -11.30 13.55 10.95
N ASN A 272 -10.46 13.40 9.93
CA ASN A 272 -9.00 13.42 10.10
C ASN A 272 -8.52 14.72 10.76
N TYR A 273 -8.89 15.85 10.14
CA TYR A 273 -8.38 17.16 10.53
C TYR A 273 -8.79 17.58 11.93
N ASP A 274 -10.10 17.47 12.24
CA ASP A 274 -10.66 18.02 13.48
C ASP A 274 -10.54 17.07 14.68
N GLN A 275 -10.55 15.76 14.47
CA GLN A 275 -10.67 14.79 15.54
C GLN A 275 -9.46 13.85 15.67
N LEU A 276 -8.73 13.60 14.58
CA LEU A 276 -7.49 12.82 14.58
C LEU A 276 -6.24 13.71 14.42
N TYR A 277 -6.46 15.02 14.27
CA TYR A 277 -5.42 16.04 14.13
C TYR A 277 -4.42 15.76 13.00
N ALA A 278 -4.92 15.18 11.89
CA ALA A 278 -4.15 14.79 10.72
C ALA A 278 -4.47 15.67 9.52
N ASP A 279 -3.58 16.61 9.18
CA ASP A 279 -3.74 17.49 8.02
C ASP A 279 -3.15 16.84 6.75
N VAL A 280 -3.84 15.81 6.28
CA VAL A 280 -3.40 14.99 5.14
C VAL A 280 -3.27 15.77 3.84
N LEU A 281 -4.05 16.87 3.68
CA LEU A 281 -3.93 17.73 2.50
C LEU A 281 -2.66 18.59 2.55
N LEU A 282 -2.25 19.05 3.73
CA LEU A 282 -0.98 19.74 3.90
C LEU A 282 0.19 18.82 3.49
N TRP A 283 0.16 17.56 3.90
CA TRP A 283 1.24 16.61 3.62
C TRP A 283 1.36 16.31 2.13
N THR A 284 0.24 16.15 1.42
CA THR A 284 0.26 15.93 -0.04
C THR A 284 0.71 17.18 -0.79
N ARG A 285 0.21 18.37 -0.43
CA ARG A 285 0.59 19.66 -1.07
C ARG A 285 2.08 19.96 -0.93
N ASN A 286 2.67 19.63 0.22
CA ASN A 286 4.09 19.83 0.47
C ASN A 286 4.98 18.67 -0.04
N GLY A 287 4.39 17.58 -0.55
CA GLY A 287 5.13 16.42 -1.01
C GLY A 287 5.83 15.63 0.11
N TRP A 288 5.35 15.73 1.36
CA TRP A 288 5.90 14.97 2.49
C TRP A 288 5.50 13.50 2.45
N VAL A 289 4.53 13.15 1.64
CA VAL A 289 4.12 11.77 1.38
C VAL A 289 4.15 11.48 -0.12
N ASP A 290 4.42 10.25 -0.48
CA ASP A 290 4.47 9.80 -1.87
C ASP A 290 3.14 9.21 -2.33
N TYR A 291 2.36 8.63 -1.41
CA TYR A 291 1.02 8.16 -1.70
C TYR A 291 0.08 8.29 -0.50
N MET A 292 -1.19 8.46 -0.80
CA MET A 292 -2.30 8.35 0.14
C MET A 292 -3.11 7.10 -0.17
N LEU A 293 -3.59 6.45 0.89
CA LEU A 293 -4.38 5.24 0.80
C LEU A 293 -5.56 5.32 1.79
N PRO A 294 -6.51 6.30 1.58
CA PRO A 294 -7.62 6.50 2.51
C PRO A 294 -8.46 5.24 2.69
N GLN A 295 -8.86 4.98 3.94
CA GLN A 295 -9.64 3.82 4.34
C GLN A 295 -11.13 4.05 4.01
N LEU A 296 -11.53 3.79 2.76
CA LEU A 296 -12.91 3.95 2.30
C LEU A 296 -13.72 2.67 2.52
N TYR A 297 -13.89 2.30 3.78
CA TYR A 297 -14.42 1.00 4.20
C TYR A 297 -15.94 0.85 4.09
N TRP A 298 -16.64 1.91 3.70
CA TRP A 298 -18.11 1.89 3.57
C TRP A 298 -18.56 1.30 2.23
N GLU A 299 -19.83 0.96 2.17
CA GLU A 299 -20.49 0.54 0.94
C GLU A 299 -20.95 1.73 0.09
N ILE A 300 -21.20 1.48 -1.18
CA ILE A 300 -21.95 2.40 -2.06
C ILE A 300 -23.38 2.48 -1.52
N GLY A 301 -23.89 3.70 -1.42
CA GLY A 301 -25.20 3.98 -0.84
C GLY A 301 -25.21 4.17 0.67
N HIS A 302 -24.06 4.11 1.35
CA HIS A 302 -23.98 4.41 2.79
C HIS A 302 -24.34 5.86 3.07
N GLN A 303 -25.36 6.12 3.92
CA GLN A 303 -25.94 7.45 4.10
C GLN A 303 -24.97 8.49 4.66
N ALA A 304 -24.13 8.11 5.62
CA ALA A 304 -23.22 9.03 6.30
C ALA A 304 -21.85 9.17 5.62
N ALA A 305 -21.40 8.17 4.88
CA ALA A 305 -20.07 8.11 4.29
C ALA A 305 -20.02 7.20 3.06
N CYS A 306 -20.82 7.54 2.02
CA CYS A 306 -20.84 6.79 0.79
C CYS A 306 -19.45 6.76 0.15
N VAL A 307 -18.94 5.56 -0.16
CA VAL A 307 -17.63 5.41 -0.77
C VAL A 307 -17.53 6.15 -2.11
N GLU A 308 -18.61 6.19 -2.89
CA GLU A 308 -18.63 6.91 -4.16
C GLU A 308 -18.39 8.42 -3.96
N THR A 309 -19.05 9.04 -2.98
CA THR A 309 -18.81 10.44 -2.60
C THR A 309 -17.36 10.68 -2.19
N LEU A 310 -16.81 9.76 -1.39
CA LEU A 310 -15.46 9.90 -0.86
C LEU A 310 -14.39 9.69 -1.94
N ILE A 311 -14.55 8.72 -2.84
CA ILE A 311 -13.55 8.46 -3.87
C ILE A 311 -13.45 9.62 -4.87
N TYR A 312 -14.57 10.26 -5.23
CA TYR A 312 -14.57 11.49 -6.02
C TYR A 312 -13.88 12.64 -5.29
N TRP A 313 -14.17 12.79 -3.98
CA TRP A 313 -13.52 13.82 -3.18
C TRP A 313 -12.00 13.64 -3.13
N TRP A 314 -11.53 12.42 -2.82
CA TRP A 314 -10.10 12.11 -2.78
C TRP A 314 -9.42 12.25 -4.14
N ASN A 315 -10.08 11.82 -5.22
CA ASN A 315 -9.58 12.01 -6.58
C ASN A 315 -9.27 13.48 -6.88
N ASN A 316 -10.17 14.39 -6.47
CA ASN A 316 -10.00 15.82 -6.68
C ASN A 316 -8.95 16.45 -5.75
N HIS A 317 -8.51 15.73 -4.70
CA HIS A 317 -7.57 16.23 -3.70
C HIS A 317 -6.25 15.42 -3.65
N ALA A 318 -5.91 14.67 -4.70
CA ALA A 318 -4.68 13.88 -4.77
C ALA A 318 -3.40 14.74 -4.77
N ASN A 319 -3.48 16.02 -5.17
CA ASN A 319 -2.38 17.00 -5.16
C ASN A 319 -1.09 16.49 -5.83
N GLY A 320 -1.22 15.71 -6.91
CA GLY A 320 -0.07 15.16 -7.64
C GLY A 320 0.68 14.05 -6.91
N ARG A 321 0.12 13.51 -5.82
CA ARG A 321 0.60 12.29 -5.16
C ARG A 321 -0.23 11.10 -5.61
N HIS A 322 0.32 9.88 -5.50
CA HIS A 322 -0.46 8.70 -5.82
C HIS A 322 -1.61 8.53 -4.82
N LEU A 323 -2.76 8.16 -5.32
CA LEU A 323 -3.96 7.84 -4.56
C LEU A 323 -4.34 6.39 -4.82
N TYR A 324 -4.40 5.59 -3.76
CA TYR A 324 -4.93 4.23 -3.78
C TYR A 324 -6.13 4.14 -2.84
N ILE A 325 -7.07 3.25 -3.10
CA ILE A 325 -8.30 3.16 -2.32
C ILE A 325 -8.26 1.96 -1.40
N GLY A 326 -8.38 2.21 -0.09
CA GLY A 326 -8.54 1.15 0.92
C GLY A 326 -9.96 0.62 0.92
N GLN A 327 -10.11 -0.69 0.73
CA GLN A 327 -11.41 -1.38 0.75
C GLN A 327 -11.46 -2.42 1.87
N ASP A 328 -12.54 -2.39 2.66
CA ASP A 328 -12.85 -3.47 3.59
C ASP A 328 -13.55 -4.61 2.84
N VAL A 329 -12.94 -5.79 2.86
CA VAL A 329 -13.43 -6.96 2.13
C VAL A 329 -14.79 -7.41 2.67
N ALA A 330 -14.90 -7.57 3.99
CA ALA A 330 -16.12 -8.09 4.59
C ALA A 330 -17.30 -7.13 4.39
N ARG A 331 -17.10 -5.82 4.58
CA ARG A 331 -18.13 -4.81 4.33
C ARG A 331 -18.53 -4.77 2.86
N THR A 332 -17.57 -4.82 1.94
CA THR A 332 -17.86 -4.82 0.50
C THR A 332 -18.67 -6.05 0.09
N MET A 333 -18.24 -7.25 0.52
CA MET A 333 -18.86 -8.50 0.11
C MET A 333 -20.18 -8.83 0.85
N ASN A 334 -20.46 -8.13 1.97
CA ASN A 334 -21.73 -8.28 2.71
C ASN A 334 -22.76 -7.21 2.38
N ALA A 335 -22.34 -6.10 1.75
CA ALA A 335 -23.25 -5.00 1.45
C ALA A 335 -24.28 -5.40 0.38
N THR A 336 -25.47 -4.82 0.50
CA THR A 336 -26.52 -4.98 -0.50
C THR A 336 -26.15 -4.20 -1.76
N ASP A 337 -26.30 -4.84 -2.92
CA ASP A 337 -26.10 -4.18 -4.19
C ASP A 337 -27.19 -3.11 -4.43
N VAL A 338 -26.75 -1.89 -4.71
CA VAL A 338 -27.69 -0.78 -4.98
C VAL A 338 -28.16 -0.78 -6.42
N ASN A 339 -27.52 -1.54 -7.27
CA ASN A 339 -27.85 -1.73 -8.69
C ASN A 339 -27.90 -3.23 -9.00
N PRO A 340 -29.01 -3.75 -9.60
CA PRO A 340 -29.12 -5.18 -9.90
C PRO A 340 -28.12 -5.66 -10.98
N ILE A 341 -27.44 -4.75 -11.68
CA ILE A 341 -26.48 -5.08 -12.73
C ILE A 341 -25.06 -5.21 -12.19
N TYR A 342 -24.71 -4.45 -11.13
CA TYR A 342 -23.35 -4.38 -10.61
C TYR A 342 -23.30 -4.70 -9.11
N THR A 343 -22.45 -5.65 -8.75
CA THR A 343 -22.12 -5.89 -7.34
C THR A 343 -21.37 -4.70 -6.73
N GLN A 344 -21.34 -4.61 -5.41
CA GLN A 344 -20.57 -3.59 -4.69
C GLN A 344 -19.09 -3.61 -5.09
N LEU A 345 -18.48 -4.80 -5.18
CA LEU A 345 -17.10 -4.94 -5.62
C LEU A 345 -16.91 -4.44 -7.05
N ASN A 346 -17.78 -4.84 -7.97
CA ASN A 346 -17.69 -4.42 -9.38
C ASN A 346 -17.74 -2.88 -9.49
N HIS A 347 -18.73 -2.26 -8.85
CA HIS A 347 -18.90 -0.80 -8.91
C HIS A 347 -17.68 -0.06 -8.35
N LYS A 348 -17.16 -0.48 -7.19
CA LYS A 348 -15.95 0.11 -6.58
C LYS A 348 -14.72 -0.02 -7.47
N MET A 349 -14.49 -1.20 -8.05
CA MET A 349 -13.35 -1.46 -8.93
C MET A 349 -13.42 -0.66 -10.22
N GLN A 350 -14.59 -0.59 -10.85
CA GLN A 350 -14.79 0.21 -12.05
C GLN A 350 -14.63 1.71 -11.78
N LEU A 351 -15.21 2.21 -10.67
CA LEU A 351 -15.07 3.61 -10.28
C LEU A 351 -13.59 3.97 -10.04
N SER A 352 -12.84 3.11 -9.35
CA SER A 352 -11.40 3.30 -9.14
C SER A 352 -10.63 3.39 -10.47
N ARG A 353 -10.99 2.60 -11.47
CA ARG A 353 -10.33 2.60 -12.79
C ARG A 353 -10.77 3.74 -13.71
N TYR A 354 -11.95 4.29 -13.46
CA TYR A 354 -12.48 5.40 -14.23
C TYR A 354 -11.86 6.75 -13.84
N LEU A 355 -11.42 6.90 -12.59
CA LEU A 355 -10.93 8.17 -12.04
C LEU A 355 -9.43 8.34 -12.30
N ASP A 356 -9.05 9.49 -12.89
CA ASP A 356 -7.70 9.75 -13.41
C ASP A 356 -6.58 9.70 -12.37
N HIS A 357 -6.89 10.05 -11.10
CA HIS A 357 -5.89 10.11 -10.04
C HIS A 357 -5.89 8.88 -9.13
N VAL A 358 -6.83 7.94 -9.31
CA VAL A 358 -6.88 6.70 -8.54
C VAL A 358 -6.00 5.65 -9.21
N GLY A 359 -4.88 5.33 -8.59
CA GLY A 359 -3.88 4.40 -9.11
C GLY A 359 -4.09 2.93 -8.74
N GLY A 360 -5.17 2.58 -8.04
CA GLY A 360 -5.48 1.20 -7.65
C GLY A 360 -6.13 1.05 -6.28
N ASN A 361 -6.12 -0.19 -5.76
CA ASN A 361 -6.84 -0.55 -4.55
C ASN A 361 -5.96 -1.35 -3.58
N CYS A 362 -6.28 -1.29 -2.28
CA CYS A 362 -5.71 -2.12 -1.24
C CYS A 362 -6.81 -2.74 -0.39
N PHE A 363 -6.69 -4.03 -0.07
CA PHE A 363 -7.75 -4.78 0.58
C PHE A 363 -7.43 -5.06 2.06
N TRP A 364 -8.42 -4.78 2.92
CA TRP A 364 -8.39 -5.01 4.35
C TRP A 364 -9.49 -5.98 4.81
N PRO A 365 -9.19 -6.94 5.72
CA PRO A 365 -7.84 -7.44 5.96
C PRO A 365 -7.42 -8.36 4.80
N GLY A 366 -6.12 -8.41 4.50
CA GLY A 366 -5.59 -9.29 3.46
C GLY A 366 -5.85 -10.78 3.72
N TYR A 367 -6.04 -11.17 4.98
CA TYR A 367 -6.45 -12.53 5.34
C TYR A 367 -7.77 -12.95 4.70
N SER A 368 -8.71 -12.02 4.51
CA SER A 368 -9.98 -12.33 3.83
C SER A 368 -9.80 -12.69 2.35
N LEU A 369 -8.71 -12.21 1.71
CA LEU A 369 -8.34 -12.65 0.36
C LEU A 369 -7.83 -14.10 0.40
N LEU A 370 -7.00 -14.45 1.40
CA LEU A 370 -6.45 -15.81 1.56
C LEU A 370 -7.55 -16.84 1.83
N GLU A 371 -8.57 -16.42 2.55
CA GLU A 371 -9.75 -17.25 2.87
C GLU A 371 -10.77 -17.27 1.72
N ASN A 372 -10.50 -16.54 0.63
CA ASN A 372 -11.44 -16.35 -0.49
C ASN A 372 -12.85 -15.96 -0.01
N TYR A 373 -12.93 -14.99 0.92
CA TYR A 373 -14.18 -14.61 1.56
C TYR A 373 -15.24 -14.25 0.52
N LYS A 374 -16.34 -15.03 0.50
CA LYS A 374 -17.45 -14.91 -0.47
C LYS A 374 -17.00 -14.88 -1.95
N GLY A 375 -15.88 -15.50 -2.28
CA GLY A 375 -15.41 -15.59 -3.67
C GLY A 375 -14.60 -14.39 -4.17
N ILE A 376 -14.22 -13.43 -3.29
CA ILE A 376 -13.50 -12.23 -3.72
C ILE A 376 -12.16 -12.54 -4.43
N ALA A 377 -11.43 -13.55 -3.98
CA ALA A 377 -10.16 -13.92 -4.62
C ALA A 377 -10.36 -14.45 -6.04
N ASP A 378 -11.43 -15.23 -6.25
CA ASP A 378 -11.82 -15.73 -7.58
C ASP A 378 -12.24 -14.58 -8.50
N ASP A 379 -13.02 -13.62 -8.01
CA ASP A 379 -13.44 -12.43 -8.76
C ASP A 379 -12.23 -11.57 -9.14
N LEU A 380 -11.32 -11.32 -8.19
CA LEU A 380 -10.10 -10.57 -8.46
C LEU A 380 -9.25 -11.27 -9.51
N LYS A 381 -8.91 -12.54 -9.31
CA LYS A 381 -8.07 -13.31 -10.23
C LYS A 381 -8.72 -13.51 -11.60
N GLY A 382 -10.00 -13.88 -11.60
CA GLY A 382 -10.71 -14.26 -12.85
C GLY A 382 -11.07 -13.08 -13.73
N TYR A 383 -11.21 -11.87 -13.12
CA TYR A 383 -11.65 -10.70 -13.85
C TYR A 383 -10.74 -9.48 -13.65
N TYR A 384 -10.69 -8.90 -12.44
CA TYR A 384 -10.00 -7.61 -12.26
C TYR A 384 -8.49 -7.70 -12.39
N HIS A 385 -7.90 -8.79 -11.96
CA HIS A 385 -6.45 -9.03 -11.98
C HIS A 385 -6.04 -10.11 -12.99
N ALA A 386 -6.89 -10.41 -13.97
CA ALA A 386 -6.64 -11.46 -14.97
C ALA A 386 -5.38 -11.23 -15.81
N VAL A 387 -4.94 -9.98 -15.92
CA VAL A 387 -3.71 -9.57 -16.61
C VAL A 387 -2.73 -8.97 -15.60
N PRO A 388 -1.41 -9.24 -15.69
CA PRO A 388 -0.42 -8.59 -14.84
C PRO A 388 -0.47 -7.06 -14.97
N ALA A 389 -0.20 -6.34 -13.88
CA ALA A 389 -0.11 -4.89 -13.89
C ALA A 389 1.14 -4.41 -13.16
N LEU A 390 1.80 -3.41 -13.72
CA LEU A 390 2.85 -2.66 -13.03
C LEU A 390 2.23 -1.72 -11.99
N ILE A 391 2.97 -1.46 -10.93
CA ILE A 391 2.62 -0.36 -10.02
C ILE A 391 2.75 0.98 -10.79
N PRO A 392 1.91 2.00 -10.50
CA PRO A 392 2.05 3.33 -11.09
C PRO A 392 3.44 3.93 -10.88
N ALA A 393 3.99 4.56 -11.92
CA ALA A 393 5.34 5.13 -11.85
C ALA A 393 5.39 6.41 -11.01
N TYR A 394 6.33 6.49 -10.09
CA TYR A 394 6.54 7.64 -9.20
C TYR A 394 7.36 8.73 -9.89
N THR A 395 6.86 9.24 -11.02
CA THR A 395 7.57 10.21 -11.88
C THR A 395 7.87 11.54 -11.20
N PHE A 396 7.18 11.87 -10.13
CA PHE A 396 7.45 13.06 -9.31
C PHE A 396 8.65 12.88 -8.35
N ILE A 397 9.14 11.64 -8.15
CA ILE A 397 10.40 11.36 -7.44
C ILE A 397 11.55 11.29 -8.46
N ASP A 398 11.38 10.45 -9.49
CA ASP A 398 12.29 10.35 -10.63
C ASP A 398 11.50 9.95 -11.87
N SER A 399 11.67 10.67 -12.97
CA SER A 399 11.00 10.41 -14.25
C SER A 399 11.92 9.82 -15.32
N LYS A 400 13.20 9.59 -14.98
CA LYS A 400 14.19 9.06 -15.92
C LYS A 400 14.06 7.54 -16.01
N ALA A 401 13.67 7.04 -17.18
CA ALA A 401 13.60 5.62 -17.42
C ALA A 401 14.99 4.94 -17.40
N PRO A 402 15.08 3.69 -16.92
CA PRO A 402 16.33 2.94 -16.96
C PRO A 402 16.73 2.59 -18.39
N ASP A 403 17.97 2.19 -18.57
CA ASP A 403 18.46 1.71 -19.87
C ASP A 403 17.74 0.42 -20.30
N GLU A 404 17.71 0.17 -21.61
CA GLU A 404 17.20 -1.06 -22.18
C GLU A 404 18.02 -2.30 -21.75
N VAL A 405 17.37 -3.47 -21.75
CA VAL A 405 18.06 -4.75 -21.53
C VAL A 405 19.13 -5.02 -22.59
N LYS A 406 20.18 -5.77 -22.23
CA LYS A 406 21.25 -6.15 -23.16
C LYS A 406 21.14 -7.62 -23.56
N GLY A 407 21.56 -7.93 -24.79
CA GLY A 407 21.81 -9.29 -25.25
C GLY A 407 20.57 -10.18 -25.27
N LEU A 408 19.39 -9.62 -25.60
CA LEU A 408 18.15 -10.39 -25.72
C LEU A 408 18.28 -11.46 -26.80
N LYS A 409 18.13 -12.73 -26.41
CA LYS A 409 18.20 -13.90 -27.28
C LYS A 409 17.19 -14.95 -26.85
N ALA A 410 16.82 -15.81 -27.79
CA ALA A 410 16.07 -17.02 -27.50
C ALA A 410 16.96 -18.22 -27.71
N LYS A 411 16.97 -19.16 -26.76
CA LYS A 411 17.76 -20.40 -26.84
C LYS A 411 17.09 -21.54 -26.09
N TRP A 412 17.51 -22.77 -26.44
CA TRP A 412 17.17 -23.98 -25.69
C TRP A 412 18.05 -24.12 -24.45
N THR A 413 17.45 -24.52 -23.35
CA THR A 413 18.07 -24.87 -22.07
C THR A 413 17.52 -26.21 -21.59
N PRO A 414 18.06 -26.81 -20.51
CA PRO A 414 17.44 -28.00 -19.92
C PRO A 414 15.98 -27.78 -19.49
N GLU A 415 15.62 -26.57 -19.08
CA GLU A 415 14.26 -26.18 -18.65
C GLU A 415 13.29 -25.95 -19.83
N GLY A 416 13.81 -25.78 -21.06
CA GLY A 416 13.02 -25.56 -22.27
C GLY A 416 13.53 -24.42 -23.16
N TYR A 417 12.65 -23.88 -23.99
CA TYR A 417 12.98 -22.76 -24.87
C TYR A 417 12.78 -21.45 -24.14
N GLU A 418 13.84 -20.66 -23.95
CA GLU A 418 13.84 -19.48 -23.10
C GLU A 418 14.23 -18.21 -23.87
N LEU A 419 13.57 -17.08 -23.53
CA LEU A 419 14.14 -15.76 -23.69
C LEU A 419 15.13 -15.50 -22.56
N GLN A 420 16.30 -14.96 -22.90
CA GLN A 420 17.32 -14.55 -21.94
C GLN A 420 17.86 -13.18 -22.31
N TRP A 421 18.18 -12.38 -21.29
CA TRP A 421 18.79 -11.07 -21.42
C TRP A 421 19.78 -10.80 -20.28
N LYS A 422 20.38 -9.63 -20.27
CA LYS A 422 21.30 -9.20 -19.22
C LYS A 422 20.87 -7.85 -18.69
N ARG A 423 21.00 -7.67 -17.38
CA ARG A 423 20.89 -6.34 -16.76
C ARG A 423 22.00 -5.42 -17.27
N LYS A 424 21.71 -4.13 -17.42
CA LYS A 424 22.77 -3.14 -17.56
C LYS A 424 23.25 -2.76 -16.16
N LYS A 425 24.57 -2.84 -15.94
CA LYS A 425 25.17 -2.41 -14.67
C LYS A 425 25.14 -0.88 -14.58
N THR A 426 24.82 -0.36 -13.43
CA THR A 426 24.85 1.05 -13.06
C THR A 426 25.13 1.17 -11.56
N ASP A 427 25.84 2.24 -11.17
CA ASP A 427 26.06 2.58 -9.76
C ASP A 427 24.94 3.49 -9.23
N ASP A 428 24.13 4.03 -10.11
CA ASP A 428 22.95 4.83 -9.76
C ASP A 428 21.79 3.91 -9.34
N GLU A 429 21.46 3.91 -8.03
CA GLU A 429 20.39 3.09 -7.46
C GLU A 429 19.02 3.38 -8.07
N MET A 430 18.76 4.66 -8.44
CA MET A 430 17.49 5.07 -9.05
C MET A 430 17.33 4.50 -10.47
N GLN A 431 18.42 4.23 -11.16
CA GLN A 431 18.43 3.70 -12.52
C GLN A 431 18.65 2.18 -12.60
N LYS A 432 18.74 1.50 -11.44
CA LYS A 432 18.87 0.03 -11.42
C LYS A 432 17.64 -0.64 -12.02
N GLN A 433 17.88 -1.57 -12.92
CA GLN A 433 16.86 -2.44 -13.49
C GLN A 433 16.38 -3.44 -12.43
N ILE A 434 15.22 -3.25 -11.87
CA ILE A 434 14.65 -4.08 -10.80
C ILE A 434 13.76 -5.17 -11.39
N TYR A 435 12.83 -4.76 -12.25
CA TYR A 435 11.90 -5.67 -12.92
C TYR A 435 12.11 -5.64 -14.43
N PHE A 436 11.55 -6.65 -15.08
CA PHE A 436 11.44 -6.73 -16.54
C PHE A 436 10.00 -7.06 -16.92
N CYS A 437 9.49 -6.37 -17.94
CA CYS A 437 8.23 -6.72 -18.56
C CYS A 437 8.49 -7.51 -19.84
N VAL A 438 7.75 -8.58 -20.01
CA VAL A 438 7.76 -9.39 -21.22
C VAL A 438 6.42 -9.23 -21.92
N TYR A 439 6.44 -8.70 -23.14
CA TYR A 439 5.27 -8.54 -23.98
C TYR A 439 5.31 -9.54 -25.14
N ARG A 440 4.13 -9.94 -25.62
CA ARG A 440 3.98 -10.84 -26.77
C ARG A 440 2.97 -10.26 -27.76
N PHE A 441 3.37 -10.16 -29.01
CA PHE A 441 2.57 -9.69 -30.14
C PHE A 441 2.49 -10.74 -31.22
N ALA A 442 1.41 -10.75 -32.02
CA ALA A 442 1.40 -11.47 -33.27
C ALA A 442 2.32 -10.78 -34.31
N PRO A 443 2.78 -11.48 -35.35
CA PRO A 443 3.77 -10.92 -36.27
C PRO A 443 3.29 -9.69 -37.07
N SER A 444 1.97 -9.54 -37.23
CA SER A 444 1.33 -8.45 -37.97
C SER A 444 0.78 -7.34 -37.10
N GLU A 445 0.90 -7.48 -35.78
CA GLU A 445 0.42 -6.47 -34.84
C GLU A 445 1.42 -5.33 -34.68
N ASP A 446 0.90 -4.11 -34.54
CA ASP A 446 1.70 -2.96 -34.13
C ASP A 446 2.14 -3.10 -32.68
N ILE A 447 3.40 -2.78 -32.42
CA ILE A 447 3.96 -2.91 -31.07
C ILE A 447 3.54 -1.69 -30.24
N CYS A 448 2.47 -1.83 -29.44
CA CYS A 448 2.07 -0.87 -28.42
C CYS A 448 2.30 -1.44 -27.02
N LEU A 449 3.32 -0.88 -26.30
CA LEU A 449 3.56 -1.24 -24.90
C LEU A 449 2.54 -0.62 -23.93
N CYS A 450 1.59 0.17 -24.43
CA CYS A 450 0.50 0.77 -23.67
C CYS A 450 -0.63 -0.23 -23.37
N ASP A 451 -0.79 -1.26 -24.17
CA ASP A 451 -1.83 -2.28 -24.05
C ASP A 451 -1.39 -3.40 -23.10
N ALA A 452 -2.11 -3.52 -21.98
CA ALA A 452 -1.87 -4.54 -20.97
C ALA A 452 -2.12 -5.96 -21.48
N SER A 453 -2.97 -6.16 -22.48
CA SER A 453 -3.30 -7.49 -23.02
C SER A 453 -2.08 -8.22 -23.60
N HIS A 454 -1.06 -7.46 -24.00
CA HIS A 454 0.20 -8.01 -24.51
C HIS A 454 1.24 -8.29 -23.41
N LEU A 455 1.03 -7.80 -22.18
CA LEU A 455 1.93 -8.02 -21.05
C LEU A 455 1.74 -9.44 -20.49
N VAL A 456 2.67 -10.34 -20.81
CA VAL A 456 2.57 -11.76 -20.44
C VAL A 456 3.31 -12.10 -19.15
N ALA A 457 4.29 -11.26 -18.73
CA ALA A 457 4.98 -11.44 -17.47
C ALA A 457 5.63 -10.15 -16.97
N ILE A 458 5.69 -10.01 -15.65
CA ILE A 458 6.57 -9.10 -14.91
C ILE A 458 7.48 -9.99 -14.07
N THR A 459 8.80 -9.79 -14.13
CA THR A 459 9.76 -10.65 -13.43
C THR A 459 10.99 -9.87 -12.99
N ARG A 460 11.62 -10.30 -11.89
CA ARG A 460 12.97 -9.87 -11.50
C ARG A 460 14.07 -10.72 -12.12
N ASP A 461 13.72 -11.84 -12.72
CA ASP A 461 14.65 -12.70 -13.43
C ASP A 461 15.11 -12.12 -14.76
N THR A 462 16.23 -12.59 -15.28
CA THR A 462 16.75 -12.24 -16.61
C THR A 462 16.47 -13.32 -17.65
N LYS A 463 15.41 -14.11 -17.40
CA LYS A 463 14.94 -15.18 -18.29
C LYS A 463 13.42 -15.30 -18.23
N PHE A 464 12.83 -15.85 -19.30
CA PHE A 464 11.41 -16.16 -19.39
C PHE A 464 11.23 -17.44 -20.22
N LEU A 465 10.54 -18.43 -19.65
CA LEU A 465 10.24 -19.68 -20.35
C LEU A 465 9.14 -19.45 -21.36
N LEU A 466 9.45 -19.74 -22.63
CA LEU A 466 8.51 -19.58 -23.74
C LEU A 466 7.58 -20.80 -23.84
N PRO A 467 6.27 -20.59 -24.10
CA PRO A 467 5.31 -21.69 -24.27
C PRO A 467 5.48 -22.38 -25.64
N TYR A 468 6.56 -23.12 -25.82
CA TYR A 468 6.92 -23.77 -27.09
C TYR A 468 5.94 -24.87 -27.48
N LYS A 469 5.43 -24.81 -28.74
CA LYS A 469 4.50 -25.79 -29.34
C LYS A 469 4.96 -26.17 -30.75
N HIS A 470 6.05 -26.91 -30.86
CA HIS A 470 6.56 -27.49 -32.10
C HIS A 470 6.97 -26.46 -33.21
N GLY A 471 7.20 -25.19 -32.86
CA GLY A 471 7.67 -24.17 -33.80
C GLY A 471 6.66 -23.81 -34.92
N THR A 472 5.36 -24.00 -34.66
CA THR A 472 4.30 -23.81 -35.64
C THR A 472 3.80 -22.37 -35.78
N ARG A 473 4.00 -21.55 -34.70
CA ARG A 473 3.53 -20.16 -34.68
C ARG A 473 4.68 -19.19 -34.43
N GLN A 474 4.65 -18.09 -35.16
CA GLN A 474 5.62 -17.01 -34.98
C GLN A 474 5.03 -15.93 -34.05
N TYR A 475 5.87 -15.37 -33.16
CA TYR A 475 5.52 -14.26 -32.30
C TYR A 475 6.64 -13.24 -32.23
N VAL A 476 6.30 -12.01 -31.87
CA VAL A 476 7.22 -10.94 -31.55
C VAL A 476 7.19 -10.72 -30.03
N TYR A 477 8.29 -10.97 -29.38
CA TYR A 477 8.45 -10.63 -27.97
C TYR A 477 9.22 -9.34 -27.81
N VAL A 478 8.77 -8.53 -26.82
CA VAL A 478 9.45 -7.31 -26.43
C VAL A 478 9.77 -7.41 -24.95
N VAL A 479 11.01 -7.11 -24.58
CA VAL A 479 11.45 -7.08 -23.18
C VAL A 479 11.88 -5.66 -22.82
N THR A 480 11.28 -5.10 -21.78
CA THR A 480 11.65 -3.81 -21.19
C THR A 480 12.27 -4.01 -19.82
N ALA A 481 12.97 -3.00 -19.31
CA ALA A 481 13.43 -2.93 -17.93
C ALA A 481 12.64 -1.86 -17.18
N VAL A 482 12.44 -2.08 -15.88
CA VAL A 482 11.72 -1.18 -14.98
C VAL A 482 12.60 -0.93 -13.76
N ASP A 483 12.72 0.34 -13.35
CA ASP A 483 13.49 0.76 -12.18
C ASP A 483 12.71 0.70 -10.86
N ARG A 484 13.30 1.22 -9.77
CA ARG A 484 12.66 1.28 -8.46
C ARG A 484 11.47 2.24 -8.39
N MET A 485 11.40 3.23 -9.29
CA MET A 485 10.29 4.19 -9.40
C MET A 485 9.24 3.75 -10.41
N HIS A 486 9.36 2.52 -10.91
CA HIS A 486 8.50 1.94 -11.94
C HIS A 486 8.52 2.66 -13.29
N ASN A 487 9.57 3.45 -13.59
CA ASN A 487 9.80 3.94 -14.94
C ASN A 487 10.22 2.77 -15.82
N GLU A 488 9.68 2.72 -17.03
CA GLU A 488 9.89 1.63 -17.97
C GLU A 488 10.76 2.08 -19.15
N SER A 489 11.77 1.29 -19.48
CA SER A 489 12.66 1.53 -20.61
C SER A 489 11.97 1.33 -21.95
N LYS A 490 12.65 1.75 -23.01
CA LYS A 490 12.35 1.25 -24.36
C LYS A 490 12.51 -0.27 -24.41
N GLY A 491 11.82 -0.94 -25.34
CA GLY A 491 11.80 -2.38 -25.46
C GLY A 491 12.82 -2.93 -26.45
N LYS A 492 13.45 -4.05 -26.11
CA LYS A 492 14.21 -4.88 -27.05
C LYS A 492 13.32 -5.95 -27.67
N ILE A 493 13.41 -6.10 -28.98
CA ILE A 493 12.54 -6.97 -29.76
C ILE A 493 13.25 -8.27 -30.12
N LYS A 494 12.53 -9.41 -30.03
CA LYS A 494 12.97 -10.72 -30.50
C LYS A 494 11.82 -11.47 -31.17
N LYS A 495 12.00 -11.83 -32.45
CA LYS A 495 11.09 -12.76 -33.15
C LYS A 495 11.46 -14.20 -32.76
N VAL A 496 10.45 -15.02 -32.47
CA VAL A 496 10.58 -16.43 -32.09
C VAL A 496 9.51 -17.26 -32.78
N LYS A 497 9.81 -18.56 -33.01
CA LYS A 497 8.83 -19.56 -33.44
C LYS A 497 8.54 -20.48 -32.26
N LEU A 498 7.25 -20.62 -31.89
CA LEU A 498 6.77 -21.44 -30.76
C LEU A 498 5.91 -22.60 -31.23
#